data_3490081b51c0f90b87723481ffb50641
#
_entry.id   3490081b51c0f90b87723481ffb50641
#
_cell.length_a   1.000
_cell.length_b   1.000
_cell.length_c   1.000
_cell.angle_alpha   90.00
_cell.angle_beta   90.00
_cell.angle_gamma   90.00
#
_symmetry.space_group_name_H-M   'P 1'
#
loop_
_entity.id
_entity.type
_entity.pdbx_description
1 polymer ?
#
loop_
_entity_poly.entity_id
_entity_poly.type
_entity_poly.pdbx_seq_one_letter_code
_entity_poly.pdbx_strand_id
1 'polypeptide(L)'
;MLNLQTRTIKFNEPLYLESGRMLSNFKLIYETYGTLNADKSNVIVICHALTGSHHAAGTYAGDEKAGWWDGLIGSKKAVDTDKFYVICVNILGSCFGSTSPLSVDRSSGKEYRLNFPVLAISDVVKAQMRLFGELGITRARAVIGGSLGGMQALCYAIEFPEFAQDIIMLASTYQTKPWAIAFNKIAIEAILNDENFKNGEYDAEFIRKNGLKGMAYGRMAGHISFLSPDSMDKKFGRNYVETDGLYDLFGHFQVDRYMEYNGYNFPKRFDPLSYLYIVKMMNIFDCTRHYDSLKDSLAPIKANLHLIAFKGDLLFPPSCMREIYDALCEMGREAKTNFIEIDSNYGHDAFLVEIEKFDGYIKNILKG
;
A
#
# COMPACT_ATOMS: atom_id res chain seq x y z
N MET A 1 -14.37 -21.19 6.23
CA MET A 1 -12.97 -20.85 5.88
C MET A 1 -12.98 -20.22 4.50
N LEU A 2 -12.24 -19.13 4.30
CA LEU A 2 -12.04 -18.55 2.98
C LEU A 2 -11.27 -19.55 2.11
N ASN A 3 -11.76 -19.78 0.86
CA ASN A 3 -11.02 -20.61 -0.10
C ASN A 3 -9.93 -19.73 -0.73
N LEU A 4 -8.72 -19.79 -0.17
CA LEU A 4 -7.58 -18.99 -0.62
C LEU A 4 -7.00 -19.58 -1.88
N GLN A 5 -6.97 -18.81 -2.96
CA GLN A 5 -6.38 -19.18 -4.24
C GLN A 5 -5.48 -18.06 -4.74
N THR A 6 -4.19 -18.22 -4.54
CA THR A 6 -3.19 -17.39 -5.22
C THR A 6 -3.14 -17.76 -6.69
N ARG A 7 -3.31 -16.77 -7.55
CA ARG A 7 -3.34 -16.94 -9.00
C ARG A 7 -2.28 -16.08 -9.66
N THR A 8 -1.83 -16.54 -10.82
CA THR A 8 -0.83 -15.83 -11.65
C THR A 8 -1.40 -15.61 -13.03
N ILE A 9 -1.25 -14.39 -13.54
CA ILE A 9 -1.48 -14.08 -14.95
C ILE A 9 -0.21 -13.51 -15.55
N LYS A 10 0.08 -13.87 -16.82
CA LYS A 10 1.25 -13.41 -17.56
C LYS A 10 0.81 -12.65 -18.79
N PHE A 11 1.46 -11.53 -19.04
CA PHE A 11 1.25 -10.70 -20.23
C PHE A 11 2.51 -10.74 -21.07
N ASN A 12 2.37 -11.10 -22.34
CA ASN A 12 3.46 -11.08 -23.32
C ASN A 12 3.54 -9.77 -24.08
N GLU A 13 2.48 -8.97 -24.03
CA GLU A 13 2.41 -7.66 -24.63
C GLU A 13 3.04 -6.61 -23.71
N PRO A 14 3.77 -5.64 -24.26
CA PRO A 14 4.47 -4.64 -23.48
C PRO A 14 3.50 -3.73 -22.71
N LEU A 15 3.90 -3.36 -21.49
CA LEU A 15 3.31 -2.27 -20.73
C LEU A 15 4.15 -1.02 -20.95
N TYR A 16 3.58 -0.01 -21.62
CA TYR A 16 4.20 1.30 -21.77
C TYR A 16 3.99 2.11 -20.50
N LEU A 17 5.08 2.67 -20.00
CA LEU A 17 5.14 3.34 -18.71
C LEU A 17 5.09 4.87 -18.88
N GLU A 18 4.62 5.56 -17.85
CA GLU A 18 4.59 7.02 -17.79
C GLU A 18 5.98 7.65 -18.03
N SER A 19 7.04 6.95 -17.63
CA SER A 19 8.44 7.35 -17.84
C SER A 19 8.91 7.29 -19.31
N GLY A 20 8.09 6.83 -20.25
CA GLY A 20 8.47 6.54 -21.65
C GLY A 20 9.22 5.21 -21.82
N ARG A 21 9.56 4.50 -20.73
CA ARG A 21 10.12 3.13 -20.79
C ARG A 21 8.99 2.11 -20.96
N MET A 22 9.35 0.84 -21.08
CA MET A 22 8.37 -0.25 -21.14
C MET A 22 8.85 -1.48 -20.37
N LEU A 23 7.91 -2.27 -19.88
CA LEU A 23 8.10 -3.67 -19.53
C LEU A 23 7.64 -4.50 -20.71
N SER A 24 8.55 -5.20 -21.39
CA SER A 24 8.27 -5.98 -22.61
C SER A 24 7.28 -7.14 -22.34
N ASN A 25 7.28 -7.66 -21.15
CA ASN A 25 6.36 -8.64 -20.61
C ASN A 25 6.31 -8.50 -19.09
N PHE A 26 5.21 -8.93 -18.48
CA PHE A 26 5.08 -8.90 -17.02
C PHE A 26 4.10 -9.97 -16.54
N LYS A 27 4.15 -10.26 -15.25
CA LYS A 27 3.17 -11.11 -14.57
C LYS A 27 2.62 -10.37 -13.36
N LEU A 28 1.38 -10.67 -13.03
CA LEU A 28 0.71 -10.24 -11.81
C LEU A 28 0.31 -11.47 -11.00
N ILE A 29 0.53 -11.38 -9.69
CA ILE A 29 -0.01 -12.32 -8.70
C ILE A 29 -1.19 -11.65 -8.04
N TYR A 30 -2.25 -12.40 -7.80
CA TYR A 30 -3.44 -11.91 -7.11
C TYR A 30 -4.16 -13.00 -6.33
N GLU A 31 -4.94 -12.60 -5.36
CA GLU A 31 -5.88 -13.46 -4.63
C GLU A 31 -7.30 -12.96 -4.78
N THR A 32 -8.23 -13.91 -4.61
CA THR A 32 -9.66 -13.63 -4.68
C THR A 32 -10.39 -14.29 -3.52
N TYR A 33 -11.42 -13.62 -3.03
CA TYR A 33 -12.26 -14.06 -1.92
C TYR A 33 -13.74 -13.90 -2.30
N GLY A 34 -14.57 -14.85 -1.90
CA GLY A 34 -15.99 -14.86 -2.28
C GLY A 34 -16.22 -15.40 -3.69
N THR A 35 -17.42 -15.17 -4.22
CA THR A 35 -17.86 -15.72 -5.51
C THR A 35 -18.25 -14.60 -6.45
N LEU A 36 -17.68 -14.62 -7.68
CA LEU A 36 -18.03 -13.68 -8.74
C LEU A 36 -19.43 -14.05 -9.29
N ASN A 37 -20.34 -13.09 -9.30
CA ASN A 37 -21.67 -13.29 -9.88
C ASN A 37 -21.64 -13.29 -11.42
N ALA A 38 -22.74 -13.70 -12.05
CA ALA A 38 -22.79 -13.92 -13.49
C ALA A 38 -22.56 -12.63 -14.31
N ASP A 39 -23.07 -11.50 -13.83
CA ASP A 39 -22.94 -10.18 -14.46
C ASP A 39 -21.70 -9.40 -14.01
N LYS A 40 -20.90 -10.00 -13.11
CA LYS A 40 -19.65 -9.43 -12.56
C LYS A 40 -19.83 -8.06 -11.88
N SER A 41 -21.00 -7.77 -11.36
CA SER A 41 -21.34 -6.49 -10.72
C SER A 41 -20.87 -6.39 -9.27
N ASN A 42 -20.51 -7.51 -8.62
CA ASN A 42 -20.18 -7.59 -7.20
C ASN A 42 -18.68 -7.53 -6.89
N VAL A 43 -17.86 -6.96 -7.76
CA VAL A 43 -16.41 -6.91 -7.59
C VAL A 43 -16.00 -5.80 -6.64
N ILE A 44 -15.15 -6.13 -5.67
CA ILE A 44 -14.42 -5.15 -4.85
C ILE A 44 -12.92 -5.34 -5.09
N VAL A 45 -12.23 -4.27 -5.47
CA VAL A 45 -10.77 -4.25 -5.63
C VAL A 45 -10.14 -3.73 -4.35
N ILE A 46 -9.20 -4.50 -3.80
CA ILE A 46 -8.39 -4.11 -2.64
C ILE A 46 -7.00 -3.73 -3.12
N CYS A 47 -6.58 -2.52 -2.80
CA CYS A 47 -5.25 -1.99 -3.12
C CYS A 47 -4.37 -2.00 -1.87
N HIS A 48 -3.30 -2.82 -1.88
CA HIS A 48 -2.41 -2.93 -0.73
C HIS A 48 -1.44 -1.75 -0.60
N ALA A 49 -0.95 -1.54 0.62
CA ALA A 49 0.03 -0.51 0.97
C ALA A 49 1.47 -0.93 0.62
N LEU A 50 2.46 -0.04 0.89
CA LEU A 50 3.89 -0.18 0.56
C LEU A 50 4.45 -1.58 0.80
N THR A 51 4.22 -2.16 1.96
CA THR A 51 4.76 -3.45 2.39
C THR A 51 3.73 -4.57 2.45
N GLY A 52 2.52 -4.31 1.94
CA GLY A 52 1.47 -5.29 1.78
C GLY A 52 1.70 -6.22 0.59
N SER A 53 0.77 -7.14 0.40
CA SER A 53 0.78 -8.09 -0.72
C SER A 53 -0.66 -8.38 -1.16
N HIS A 54 -0.81 -9.24 -2.15
CA HIS A 54 -2.10 -9.78 -2.56
C HIS A 54 -2.84 -10.56 -1.46
N HIS A 55 -2.13 -11.05 -0.43
CA HIS A 55 -2.72 -11.80 0.66
C HIS A 55 -3.40 -10.87 1.68
N ALA A 56 -4.64 -10.46 1.38
CA ALA A 56 -5.37 -9.48 2.18
C ALA A 56 -6.16 -10.12 3.34
N ALA A 57 -6.65 -11.36 3.20
CA ALA A 57 -7.50 -12.00 4.20
C ALA A 57 -7.31 -13.52 4.26
N GLY A 58 -7.74 -14.14 5.36
CA GLY A 58 -7.61 -15.56 5.61
C GLY A 58 -6.20 -15.98 6.01
N THR A 59 -6.00 -17.27 6.23
CA THR A 59 -4.72 -17.85 6.68
C THR A 59 -4.41 -19.04 5.79
N TYR A 60 -3.20 -19.10 5.21
CA TYR A 60 -2.76 -20.28 4.48
C TYR A 60 -2.58 -21.47 5.42
N ALA A 61 -2.74 -22.67 4.89
CA ALA A 61 -2.50 -23.88 5.65
C ALA A 61 -1.03 -23.93 6.14
N GLY A 62 -0.85 -23.98 7.46
CA GLY A 62 0.46 -23.99 8.09
C GLY A 62 1.00 -22.62 8.54
N ASP A 63 0.34 -21.52 8.17
CA ASP A 63 0.71 -20.18 8.63
C ASP A 63 0.01 -19.83 9.94
N GLU A 64 0.72 -19.09 10.79
CA GLU A 64 0.16 -18.53 12.03
C GLU A 64 -0.54 -17.20 11.83
N LYS A 65 -0.23 -16.50 10.72
CA LYS A 65 -0.69 -15.13 10.47
C LYS A 65 -1.69 -15.09 9.32
N ALA A 66 -2.80 -14.42 9.60
CA ALA A 66 -3.79 -14.08 8.59
C ALA A 66 -3.31 -12.94 7.66
N GLY A 67 -4.03 -12.76 6.55
CA GLY A 67 -3.84 -11.62 5.66
C GLY A 67 -3.97 -10.29 6.39
N TRP A 68 -3.33 -9.26 5.83
CA TRP A 68 -3.14 -7.96 6.50
C TRP A 68 -4.42 -7.16 6.77
N TRP A 69 -5.54 -7.50 6.13
CA TRP A 69 -6.88 -6.94 6.37
C TRP A 69 -7.92 -8.00 6.69
N ASP A 70 -7.50 -9.12 7.27
CA ASP A 70 -8.43 -10.18 7.65
C ASP A 70 -9.58 -9.69 8.54
N GLY A 71 -9.32 -8.73 9.42
CA GLY A 71 -10.36 -8.10 10.25
C GLY A 71 -11.47 -7.41 9.45
N LEU A 72 -11.16 -6.89 8.27
CA LEU A 72 -12.09 -6.14 7.40
C LEU A 72 -12.80 -7.03 6.38
N ILE A 73 -12.11 -8.06 5.84
CA ILE A 73 -12.56 -8.88 4.71
C ILE A 73 -12.95 -10.28 5.19
N GLY A 74 -14.15 -10.74 4.86
CA GLY A 74 -14.62 -12.08 5.22
C GLY A 74 -16.13 -12.17 5.31
N SER A 75 -16.64 -13.38 5.59
CA SER A 75 -18.08 -13.60 5.78
C SER A 75 -18.63 -12.69 6.90
N LYS A 76 -19.68 -11.91 6.58
CA LYS A 76 -20.37 -10.96 7.48
C LYS A 76 -19.50 -9.78 7.98
N LYS A 77 -18.23 -9.66 7.56
CA LYS A 77 -17.38 -8.50 7.85
C LYS A 77 -17.80 -7.28 7.02
N ALA A 78 -17.11 -6.16 7.16
CA ALA A 78 -17.46 -4.94 6.43
C ALA A 78 -17.38 -5.15 4.91
N VAL A 79 -16.32 -5.80 4.43
CA VAL A 79 -16.20 -6.31 3.07
C VAL A 79 -16.65 -7.79 3.08
N ASP A 80 -17.95 -7.98 2.89
CA ASP A 80 -18.64 -9.26 3.08
C ASP A 80 -18.45 -10.19 1.88
N THR A 81 -17.63 -11.23 2.06
CA THR A 81 -17.34 -12.23 1.01
C THR A 81 -18.51 -13.17 0.68
N ASP A 82 -19.61 -13.13 1.45
CA ASP A 82 -20.84 -13.83 1.11
C ASP A 82 -21.60 -13.08 -0.01
N LYS A 83 -21.31 -11.79 -0.22
CA LYS A 83 -21.96 -10.91 -1.19
C LYS A 83 -21.03 -10.48 -2.31
N PHE A 84 -19.78 -10.21 -1.98
CA PHE A 84 -18.82 -9.60 -2.87
C PHE A 84 -17.73 -10.57 -3.29
N TYR A 85 -17.31 -10.42 -4.54
CA TYR A 85 -16.07 -11.01 -5.04
C TYR A 85 -14.96 -9.99 -4.86
N VAL A 86 -14.09 -10.27 -3.92
CA VAL A 86 -12.98 -9.39 -3.54
C VAL A 86 -11.72 -9.84 -4.26
N ILE A 87 -11.00 -8.92 -4.87
CA ILE A 87 -9.72 -9.19 -5.54
C ILE A 87 -8.64 -8.26 -5.01
N CYS A 88 -7.50 -8.82 -4.62
CA CYS A 88 -6.32 -8.08 -4.24
C CYS A 88 -5.14 -8.49 -5.13
N VAL A 89 -4.55 -7.51 -5.82
CA VAL A 89 -3.46 -7.72 -6.78
C VAL A 89 -2.15 -7.26 -6.15
N ASN A 90 -1.12 -8.10 -6.21
CA ASN A 90 0.23 -7.70 -5.83
C ASN A 90 0.79 -6.75 -6.89
N ILE A 91 1.16 -5.53 -6.49
CA ILE A 91 1.63 -4.50 -7.42
C ILE A 91 2.92 -4.89 -8.13
N LEU A 92 3.12 -4.37 -9.33
CA LEU A 92 4.42 -4.41 -10.02
C LEU A 92 5.49 -3.74 -9.16
N GLY A 93 6.69 -4.29 -9.15
CA GLY A 93 7.80 -3.82 -8.32
C GLY A 93 7.87 -4.48 -6.94
N SER A 94 6.77 -5.08 -6.44
CA SER A 94 6.74 -5.75 -5.13
C SER A 94 7.33 -7.16 -5.19
N CYS A 95 8.00 -7.57 -4.10
CA CYS A 95 8.70 -8.84 -3.99
C CYS A 95 7.80 -10.09 -3.78
N PHE A 96 6.48 -9.92 -3.77
CA PHE A 96 5.54 -11.01 -3.53
C PHE A 96 5.01 -11.68 -4.82
N GLY A 97 5.86 -11.74 -5.85
CA GLY A 97 5.66 -12.61 -7.00
C GLY A 97 5.23 -11.92 -8.29
N SER A 98 4.64 -10.72 -8.29
CA SER A 98 4.49 -9.91 -9.50
C SER A 98 5.85 -9.49 -10.05
N THR A 99 5.93 -9.09 -11.33
CA THR A 99 7.20 -8.65 -11.91
C THR A 99 7.83 -7.53 -11.10
N SER A 100 9.09 -7.70 -10.74
CA SER A 100 9.84 -6.88 -9.78
C SER A 100 11.32 -6.78 -10.18
N PRO A 101 12.15 -6.00 -9.48
CA PRO A 101 13.58 -5.93 -9.74
C PRO A 101 14.32 -7.27 -9.75
N LEU A 102 13.86 -8.26 -8.98
CA LEU A 102 14.43 -9.62 -8.98
C LEU A 102 13.84 -10.56 -10.04
N SER A 103 12.94 -10.05 -10.89
CA SER A 103 12.43 -10.85 -12.02
C SER A 103 13.45 -10.89 -13.16
N VAL A 104 13.49 -12.00 -13.88
CA VAL A 104 14.35 -12.15 -15.05
C VAL A 104 13.81 -11.31 -16.21
N ASP A 105 14.63 -10.40 -16.72
CA ASP A 105 14.41 -9.73 -17.98
C ASP A 105 14.67 -10.70 -19.14
N ARG A 106 13.64 -10.98 -19.95
CA ARG A 106 13.75 -11.92 -21.06
C ARG A 106 14.74 -11.49 -22.13
N SER A 107 14.99 -10.20 -22.26
CA SER A 107 15.91 -9.66 -23.28
C SER A 107 17.38 -9.92 -22.94
N SER A 108 17.71 -9.87 -21.65
CA SER A 108 19.07 -10.08 -21.16
C SER A 108 19.31 -11.49 -20.58
N GLY A 109 18.25 -12.21 -20.24
CA GLY A 109 18.31 -13.47 -19.49
C GLY A 109 18.78 -13.33 -18.04
N LYS A 110 18.92 -12.10 -17.52
CA LYS A 110 19.35 -11.80 -16.16
C LYS A 110 18.25 -11.09 -15.38
N GLU A 111 18.36 -11.06 -14.05
CA GLU A 111 17.46 -10.24 -13.22
C GLU A 111 17.57 -8.76 -13.61
N TYR A 112 16.45 -8.03 -13.54
CA TYR A 112 16.44 -6.61 -13.83
C TYR A 112 17.36 -5.80 -12.91
N ARG A 113 17.33 -6.10 -11.62
CA ARG A 113 18.06 -5.36 -10.61
C ARG A 113 17.85 -3.84 -10.76
N LEU A 114 18.94 -3.04 -10.84
CA LEU A 114 18.86 -1.59 -11.05
C LEU A 114 18.40 -1.19 -12.47
N ASN A 115 18.29 -2.14 -13.41
CA ASN A 115 17.71 -1.90 -14.73
C ASN A 115 16.18 -1.97 -14.74
N PHE A 116 15.55 -2.38 -13.64
CA PHE A 116 14.09 -2.34 -13.53
C PHE A 116 13.59 -0.91 -13.78
N PRO A 117 12.54 -0.70 -14.58
CA PRO A 117 12.06 0.66 -14.81
C PRO A 117 11.40 1.22 -13.55
N VAL A 118 11.62 2.51 -13.29
CA VAL A 118 10.82 3.23 -12.30
C VAL A 118 9.38 3.28 -12.78
N LEU A 119 8.46 2.83 -11.94
CA LEU A 119 7.03 2.83 -12.19
C LEU A 119 6.38 4.04 -11.52
N ALA A 120 5.34 4.56 -12.15
CA ALA A 120 4.36 5.43 -11.51
C ALA A 120 3.18 4.60 -10.95
N ILE A 121 2.37 5.19 -10.07
CA ILE A 121 1.14 4.54 -9.58
C ILE A 121 0.17 4.27 -10.73
N SER A 122 0.10 5.19 -11.70
CA SER A 122 -0.66 5.01 -12.94
C SER A 122 -0.28 3.75 -13.71
N ASP A 123 1.02 3.42 -13.78
CA ASP A 123 1.49 2.20 -14.46
C ASP A 123 1.01 0.93 -13.76
N VAL A 124 1.00 0.95 -12.41
CA VAL A 124 0.47 -0.16 -11.60
C VAL A 124 -1.01 -0.35 -11.87
N VAL A 125 -1.79 0.73 -11.86
CA VAL A 125 -3.23 0.68 -12.13
C VAL A 125 -3.51 0.21 -13.56
N LYS A 126 -2.77 0.69 -14.57
CA LYS A 126 -2.87 0.22 -15.97
C LYS A 126 -2.61 -1.28 -16.10
N ALA A 127 -1.61 -1.81 -15.39
CA ALA A 127 -1.34 -3.25 -15.36
C ALA A 127 -2.49 -4.04 -14.72
N GLN A 128 -3.06 -3.54 -13.63
CA GLN A 128 -4.21 -4.15 -12.96
C GLN A 128 -5.47 -4.11 -13.86
N MET A 129 -5.69 -3.02 -14.59
CA MET A 129 -6.80 -2.94 -15.55
C MET A 129 -6.68 -3.96 -16.69
N ARG A 130 -5.46 -4.30 -17.15
CA ARG A 130 -5.29 -5.42 -18.08
C ARG A 130 -5.70 -6.75 -17.47
N LEU A 131 -5.34 -7.00 -16.19
CA LEU A 131 -5.80 -8.20 -15.47
C LEU A 131 -7.32 -8.25 -15.42
N PHE A 132 -7.99 -7.16 -15.08
CA PHE A 132 -9.44 -7.13 -15.02
C PHE A 132 -10.08 -7.36 -16.40
N GLY A 133 -9.48 -6.84 -17.47
CA GLY A 133 -9.90 -7.12 -18.84
C GLY A 133 -9.85 -8.62 -19.18
N GLU A 134 -8.77 -9.32 -18.83
CA GLU A 134 -8.65 -10.77 -19.00
C GLU A 134 -9.68 -11.58 -18.18
N LEU A 135 -10.03 -11.07 -17.00
CA LEU A 135 -11.09 -11.67 -16.17
C LEU A 135 -12.50 -11.28 -16.65
N GLY A 136 -12.60 -10.40 -17.65
CA GLY A 136 -13.86 -9.84 -18.15
C GLY A 136 -14.56 -8.98 -17.11
N ILE A 137 -13.83 -8.38 -16.18
CA ILE A 137 -14.31 -7.44 -15.16
C ILE A 137 -14.20 -6.04 -15.75
N THR A 138 -15.31 -5.43 -16.09
CA THR A 138 -15.37 -4.09 -16.69
C THR A 138 -15.73 -3.01 -15.69
N ARG A 139 -16.30 -3.38 -14.55
CA ARG A 139 -16.72 -2.48 -13.47
C ARG A 139 -16.49 -3.14 -12.11
N ALA A 140 -16.23 -2.30 -11.11
CA ALA A 140 -16.15 -2.68 -9.71
C ALA A 140 -17.22 -1.95 -8.90
N ARG A 141 -17.79 -2.63 -7.88
CA ARG A 141 -18.67 -1.99 -6.88
C ARG A 141 -17.86 -0.96 -6.08
N ALA A 142 -16.64 -1.31 -5.70
CA ALA A 142 -15.74 -0.38 -5.02
C ALA A 142 -14.26 -0.70 -5.29
N VAL A 143 -13.42 0.34 -5.19
CA VAL A 143 -11.96 0.22 -5.04
C VAL A 143 -11.59 0.79 -3.67
N ILE A 144 -10.91 -0.01 -2.85
CA ILE A 144 -10.60 0.33 -1.46
C ILE A 144 -9.10 0.21 -1.23
N GLY A 145 -8.47 1.24 -0.68
CA GLY A 145 -7.06 1.19 -0.37
C GLY A 145 -6.62 2.17 0.72
N GLY A 146 -5.63 1.75 1.49
CA GLY A 146 -4.99 2.59 2.49
C GLY A 146 -3.56 2.98 2.09
N SER A 147 -3.11 4.19 2.46
CA SER A 147 -1.76 4.67 2.17
C SER A 147 -1.46 4.65 0.66
N LEU A 148 -0.40 3.94 0.21
CA LEU A 148 -0.13 3.66 -1.20
C LEU A 148 -1.34 3.06 -1.93
N GLY A 149 -2.14 2.25 -1.24
CA GLY A 149 -3.38 1.69 -1.78
C GLY A 149 -4.43 2.76 -2.07
N GLY A 150 -4.50 3.79 -1.25
CA GLY A 150 -5.38 4.95 -1.49
C GLY A 150 -4.91 5.80 -2.68
N MET A 151 -3.59 5.92 -2.91
CA MET A 151 -3.04 6.55 -4.12
C MET A 151 -3.45 5.76 -5.37
N GLN A 152 -3.41 4.42 -5.32
CA GLN A 152 -3.91 3.57 -6.40
C GLN A 152 -5.41 3.81 -6.63
N ALA A 153 -6.22 3.83 -5.56
CA ALA A 153 -7.66 4.07 -5.65
C ALA A 153 -7.98 5.42 -6.30
N LEU A 154 -7.22 6.47 -5.97
CA LEU A 154 -7.36 7.78 -6.61
C LEU A 154 -6.99 7.74 -8.11
N CYS A 155 -5.92 7.02 -8.48
CA CYS A 155 -5.57 6.82 -9.89
C CYS A 155 -6.66 6.07 -10.67
N TYR A 156 -7.31 5.06 -10.07
CA TYR A 156 -8.48 4.42 -10.69
C TYR A 156 -9.59 5.43 -10.96
N ALA A 157 -9.88 6.30 -10.01
CA ALA A 157 -10.94 7.29 -10.17
C ALA A 157 -10.66 8.30 -11.28
N ILE A 158 -9.40 8.71 -11.44
CA ILE A 158 -8.98 9.73 -12.41
C ILE A 158 -8.81 9.12 -13.82
N GLU A 159 -8.08 8.00 -13.93
CA GLU A 159 -7.71 7.44 -15.23
C GLU A 159 -8.75 6.49 -15.81
N PHE A 160 -9.58 5.89 -14.95
CA PHE A 160 -10.64 4.95 -15.34
C PHE A 160 -11.97 5.32 -14.67
N PRO A 161 -12.53 6.51 -14.96
CA PRO A 161 -13.64 7.09 -14.21
C PRO A 161 -14.93 6.26 -14.24
N GLU A 162 -15.10 5.37 -15.22
CA GLU A 162 -16.26 4.48 -15.33
C GLU A 162 -16.06 3.14 -14.62
N PHE A 163 -14.86 2.87 -14.09
CA PHE A 163 -14.54 1.54 -13.59
C PHE A 163 -15.18 1.24 -12.24
N ALA A 164 -15.25 2.19 -11.32
CA ALA A 164 -15.74 1.96 -9.96
C ALA A 164 -16.93 2.86 -9.62
N GLN A 165 -17.89 2.31 -8.87
CA GLN A 165 -19.01 3.10 -8.33
C GLN A 165 -18.54 3.91 -7.12
N ASP A 166 -17.78 3.29 -6.22
CA ASP A 166 -17.24 3.93 -5.03
C ASP A 166 -15.72 3.77 -4.95
N ILE A 167 -15.06 4.84 -4.55
CA ILE A 167 -13.62 4.89 -4.24
C ILE A 167 -13.49 5.19 -2.75
N ILE A 168 -12.83 4.29 -2.02
CA ILE A 168 -12.62 4.43 -0.57
C ILE A 168 -11.13 4.54 -0.30
N MET A 169 -10.70 5.72 0.11
CA MET A 169 -9.30 6.02 0.45
C MET A 169 -9.16 6.12 1.98
N LEU A 170 -8.16 5.45 2.53
CA LEU A 170 -7.82 5.53 3.96
C LEU A 170 -6.38 6.00 4.13
N ALA A 171 -6.12 6.92 5.08
CA ALA A 171 -4.77 7.38 5.43
C ALA A 171 -3.88 7.66 4.19
N SER A 172 -4.34 8.47 3.24
CA SER A 172 -3.67 8.64 1.95
C SER A 172 -3.58 10.12 1.54
N THR A 173 -3.13 10.38 0.32
CA THR A 173 -2.90 11.73 -0.21
C THR A 173 -3.10 11.76 -1.72
N TYR A 174 -3.24 12.96 -2.29
CA TYR A 174 -3.21 13.17 -3.74
C TYR A 174 -1.80 13.48 -4.27
N GLN A 175 -0.86 13.84 -3.38
CA GLN A 175 0.53 14.16 -3.69
C GLN A 175 1.40 13.82 -2.50
N THR A 176 2.54 13.17 -2.71
CA THR A 176 3.49 12.91 -1.63
C THR A 176 4.21 14.20 -1.23
N LYS A 177 3.95 14.66 -0.01
CA LYS A 177 4.48 15.92 0.52
C LYS A 177 5.95 15.77 0.97
N PRO A 178 6.71 16.88 1.08
CA PRO A 178 8.14 16.87 1.44
C PRO A 178 8.47 16.13 2.74
N TRP A 179 7.58 16.16 3.74
CA TRP A 179 7.77 15.43 5.00
C TRP A 179 7.93 13.92 4.79
N ALA A 180 7.02 13.31 4.04
CA ALA A 180 7.08 11.89 3.73
C ALA A 180 8.32 11.56 2.87
N ILE A 181 8.66 12.40 1.90
CA ILE A 181 9.87 12.26 1.07
C ILE A 181 11.12 12.32 1.95
N ALA A 182 11.17 13.18 2.96
CA ALA A 182 12.32 13.30 3.87
C ALA A 182 12.53 12.01 4.71
N PHE A 183 11.44 11.42 5.27
CA PHE A 183 11.54 10.12 5.94
C PHE A 183 12.02 9.02 5.01
N ASN A 184 11.47 8.97 3.81
CA ASN A 184 11.89 8.01 2.78
C ASN A 184 13.37 8.18 2.40
N LYS A 185 13.89 9.41 2.39
CA LYS A 185 15.31 9.69 2.12
C LYS A 185 16.22 9.05 3.14
N ILE A 186 15.85 9.04 4.43
CA ILE A 186 16.64 8.37 5.48
C ILE A 186 16.77 6.87 5.15
N ALA A 187 15.65 6.23 4.81
CA ALA A 187 15.66 4.82 4.46
C ALA A 187 16.48 4.52 3.21
N ILE A 188 16.36 5.35 2.19
CA ILE A 188 17.13 5.22 0.93
C ILE A 188 18.63 5.31 1.23
N GLU A 189 19.09 6.34 1.97
CA GLU A 189 20.50 6.51 2.29
C GLU A 189 21.04 5.36 3.14
N ALA A 190 20.26 4.90 4.13
CA ALA A 190 20.68 3.80 4.97
C ALA A 190 20.88 2.50 4.16
N ILE A 191 20.01 2.22 3.19
CA ILE A 191 20.14 1.05 2.30
C ILE A 191 21.34 1.20 1.36
N LEU A 192 21.48 2.35 0.72
CA LEU A 192 22.55 2.58 -0.27
C LEU A 192 23.96 2.52 0.36
N ASN A 193 24.08 2.89 1.63
CA ASN A 193 25.34 2.87 2.38
C ASN A 193 25.59 1.54 3.13
N ASP A 194 24.71 0.56 3.02
CA ASP A 194 24.94 -0.77 3.58
C ASP A 194 25.88 -1.58 2.67
N GLU A 195 27.01 -2.07 3.24
CA GLU A 195 28.02 -2.84 2.49
C GLU A 195 27.45 -4.11 1.82
N ASN A 196 26.40 -4.70 2.41
CA ASN A 196 25.77 -5.91 1.89
C ASN A 196 24.76 -5.61 0.78
N PHE A 197 24.38 -4.34 0.54
CA PHE A 197 23.57 -3.94 -0.60
C PHE A 197 24.31 -4.03 -1.93
N LYS A 198 25.63 -3.86 -1.92
CA LYS A 198 26.54 -4.05 -3.08
C LYS A 198 26.05 -3.36 -4.36
N ASN A 199 25.59 -2.12 -4.25
CA ASN A 199 25.03 -1.38 -5.38
C ASN A 199 23.90 -2.12 -6.13
N GLY A 200 23.04 -2.85 -5.40
CA GLY A 200 21.95 -3.62 -5.97
C GLY A 200 22.28 -5.06 -6.37
N GLU A 201 23.55 -5.46 -6.33
CA GLU A 201 24.04 -6.81 -6.67
C GLU A 201 24.19 -7.70 -5.42
N TYR A 202 23.33 -7.50 -4.44
CA TYR A 202 23.30 -8.31 -3.21
C TYR A 202 22.83 -9.74 -3.46
N ASP A 203 23.22 -10.63 -2.55
CA ASP A 203 22.66 -11.98 -2.48
C ASP A 203 21.30 -11.94 -1.75
N ALA A 204 20.22 -12.19 -2.49
CA ALA A 204 18.87 -12.11 -1.96
C ALA A 204 18.58 -13.20 -0.89
N GLU A 205 19.22 -14.38 -0.99
CA GLU A 205 19.10 -15.44 0.00
C GLU A 205 19.83 -15.07 1.28
N PHE A 206 21.03 -14.51 1.15
CA PHE A 206 21.79 -13.97 2.29
C PHE A 206 20.98 -12.92 3.05
N ILE A 207 20.40 -11.93 2.33
CA ILE A 207 19.56 -10.88 2.95
C ILE A 207 18.35 -11.48 3.66
N ARG A 208 17.65 -12.42 3.03
CA ARG A 208 16.49 -13.07 3.64
C ARG A 208 16.84 -13.79 4.94
N LYS A 209 18.02 -14.39 5.02
CA LYS A 209 18.49 -15.11 6.21
C LYS A 209 19.02 -14.18 7.29
N ASN A 210 19.84 -13.20 6.91
CA ASN A 210 20.63 -12.39 7.83
C ASN A 210 20.07 -10.97 8.03
N GLY A 211 19.23 -10.50 7.14
CA GLY A 211 18.75 -9.12 7.08
C GLY A 211 19.71 -8.18 6.37
N LEU A 212 19.34 -6.91 6.30
CA LEU A 212 20.13 -5.79 5.79
C LEU A 212 20.01 -4.65 6.81
N LYS A 213 21.10 -4.26 7.46
CA LYS A 213 21.10 -3.27 8.54
C LYS A 213 20.54 -1.91 8.07
N GLY A 214 20.98 -1.45 6.90
CA GLY A 214 20.49 -0.20 6.34
C GLY A 214 18.96 -0.20 6.15
N MET A 215 18.40 -1.31 5.68
CA MET A 215 16.95 -1.45 5.54
C MET A 215 16.25 -1.54 6.91
N ALA A 216 16.90 -2.15 7.92
CA ALA A 216 16.39 -2.17 9.29
C ALA A 216 16.30 -0.75 9.87
N TYR A 217 17.34 0.07 9.70
CA TYR A 217 17.34 1.47 10.15
C TYR A 217 16.31 2.31 9.40
N GLY A 218 16.17 2.11 8.09
CA GLY A 218 15.10 2.74 7.31
C GLY A 218 13.72 2.38 7.82
N ARG A 219 13.50 1.12 8.22
CA ARG A 219 12.23 0.68 8.80
C ARG A 219 11.97 1.30 10.18
N MET A 220 13.00 1.43 11.01
CA MET A 220 12.90 2.14 12.30
C MET A 220 12.48 3.60 12.09
N ALA A 221 13.13 4.31 11.17
CA ALA A 221 12.76 5.69 10.82
C ALA A 221 11.30 5.75 10.35
N GLY A 222 10.87 4.82 9.49
CA GLY A 222 9.47 4.70 9.04
C GLY A 222 8.49 4.55 10.21
N HIS A 223 8.80 3.74 11.21
CA HIS A 223 7.92 3.55 12.37
C HIS A 223 7.67 4.82 13.17
N ILE A 224 8.60 5.78 13.18
CA ILE A 224 8.40 7.08 13.82
C ILE A 224 7.30 7.88 13.09
N SER A 225 7.16 7.72 11.77
CA SER A 225 6.12 8.38 10.99
C SER A 225 4.79 7.60 10.94
N PHE A 226 4.83 6.29 11.24
CA PHE A 226 3.63 5.44 11.18
C PHE A 226 2.82 5.46 12.47
N LEU A 227 3.50 5.64 13.62
CA LEU A 227 2.84 5.74 14.92
C LEU A 227 2.79 7.20 15.40
N SER A 228 1.72 7.58 16.09
CA SER A 228 1.67 8.90 16.73
C SER A 228 2.55 8.92 17.99
N PRO A 229 3.06 10.11 18.41
CA PRO A 229 3.75 10.26 19.70
C PRO A 229 2.90 9.74 20.87
N ASP A 230 1.61 10.07 20.90
CA ASP A 230 0.68 9.62 21.94
C ASP A 230 0.57 8.09 21.99
N SER A 231 0.61 7.43 20.83
CA SER A 231 0.63 5.96 20.77
C SER A 231 1.88 5.38 21.39
N MET A 232 3.05 5.98 21.10
CA MET A 232 4.31 5.53 21.66
C MET A 232 4.36 5.74 23.17
N ASP A 233 3.93 6.91 23.66
CA ASP A 233 3.87 7.22 25.09
C ASP A 233 2.93 6.27 25.83
N LYS A 234 1.73 6.05 25.30
CA LYS A 234 0.75 5.16 25.88
C LYS A 234 1.21 3.70 25.91
N LYS A 235 1.93 3.26 24.89
CA LYS A 235 2.35 1.86 24.74
C LYS A 235 3.60 1.54 25.54
N PHE A 236 4.57 2.44 25.60
CA PHE A 236 5.90 2.16 26.15
C PHE A 236 6.21 2.98 27.39
N GLY A 237 5.67 4.19 27.51
CA GLY A 237 6.06 5.14 28.55
C GLY A 237 7.58 5.35 28.56
N ARG A 238 8.15 5.52 29.75
CA ARG A 238 9.61 5.54 29.97
C ARG A 238 10.11 4.25 30.63
N ASN A 239 9.52 3.12 30.25
CA ASN A 239 9.82 1.85 30.86
C ASN A 239 11.10 1.26 30.30
N TYR A 240 11.99 0.80 31.21
CA TYR A 240 13.17 0.03 30.88
C TYR A 240 12.83 -1.44 30.69
N VAL A 241 13.65 -2.14 29.94
CA VAL A 241 13.57 -3.59 29.79
C VAL A 241 14.07 -4.28 31.06
N GLU A 242 15.18 -3.75 31.61
CA GLU A 242 15.83 -4.22 32.83
C GLU A 242 15.89 -3.07 33.84
N THR A 243 15.60 -3.37 35.10
CA THR A 243 15.48 -2.35 36.16
C THR A 243 16.78 -1.67 36.54
N ASP A 244 17.92 -2.31 36.30
CA ASP A 244 19.27 -1.82 36.62
C ASP A 244 20.03 -1.26 35.41
N GLY A 245 19.42 -1.29 34.21
CA GLY A 245 20.03 -0.80 32.96
C GLY A 245 20.08 0.71 32.79
N LEU A 246 19.61 1.51 33.79
CA LEU A 246 19.48 2.97 33.65
C LEU A 246 20.79 3.69 33.29
N TYR A 247 21.89 3.25 33.86
CA TYR A 247 23.20 3.86 33.65
C TYR A 247 24.15 3.01 32.78
N ASP A 248 23.63 1.96 32.18
CA ASP A 248 24.34 1.23 31.12
C ASP A 248 24.24 2.01 29.81
N LEU A 249 25.38 2.23 29.16
CA LEU A 249 25.46 2.92 27.85
C LEU A 249 24.56 2.25 26.78
N PHE A 250 24.42 0.94 26.87
CA PHE A 250 23.61 0.13 25.96
C PHE A 250 22.32 -0.42 26.60
N GLY A 251 21.92 0.15 27.74
CA GLY A 251 20.65 -0.17 28.37
C GLY A 251 19.46 0.18 27.46
N HIS A 252 18.41 -0.65 27.49
CA HIS A 252 17.30 -0.52 26.57
C HIS A 252 16.02 -0.06 27.26
N PHE A 253 15.37 0.94 26.66
CA PHE A 253 13.95 1.19 26.89
C PHE A 253 13.09 0.15 26.14
N GLN A 254 11.88 -0.04 26.56
CA GLN A 254 10.94 -0.95 25.85
C GLN A 254 10.70 -0.51 24.41
N VAL A 255 10.71 0.79 24.14
CA VAL A 255 10.60 1.33 22.78
C VAL A 255 11.79 0.95 21.90
N ASP A 256 13.01 0.89 22.46
CA ASP A 256 14.21 0.50 21.68
C ASP A 256 14.05 -0.95 21.19
N ARG A 257 13.64 -1.88 22.05
CA ARG A 257 13.37 -3.27 21.64
C ARG A 257 12.26 -3.40 20.60
N TYR A 258 11.23 -2.58 20.72
CA TYR A 258 10.17 -2.53 19.70
C TYR A 258 10.71 -2.08 18.34
N MET A 259 11.53 -1.03 18.31
CA MET A 259 12.13 -0.52 17.08
C MET A 259 13.10 -1.55 16.48
N GLU A 260 13.94 -2.16 17.28
CA GLU A 260 14.87 -3.22 16.85
C GLU A 260 14.12 -4.43 16.28
N TYR A 261 13.10 -4.92 16.99
CA TYR A 261 12.29 -6.06 16.53
C TYR A 261 11.67 -5.80 15.15
N ASN A 262 11.03 -4.65 14.98
CA ASN A 262 10.40 -4.29 13.71
C ASN A 262 11.43 -3.99 12.61
N GLY A 263 12.53 -3.33 12.96
CA GLY A 263 13.61 -3.00 12.05
C GLY A 263 14.29 -4.25 11.50
N TYR A 264 14.89 -5.07 12.37
CA TYR A 264 15.71 -6.22 11.95
C TYR A 264 14.93 -7.40 11.36
N ASN A 265 13.64 -7.52 11.64
CA ASN A 265 12.80 -8.54 11.00
C ASN A 265 12.25 -8.12 9.63
N PHE A 266 12.23 -6.84 9.32
CA PHE A 266 11.67 -6.36 8.07
C PHE A 266 12.44 -6.82 6.83
N PRO A 267 13.77 -6.69 6.73
CA PRO A 267 14.53 -7.12 5.55
C PRO A 267 14.55 -8.64 5.33
N LYS A 268 14.15 -9.43 6.32
CA LYS A 268 14.02 -10.90 6.15
C LYS A 268 12.78 -11.28 5.34
N ARG A 269 11.80 -10.39 5.24
CA ARG A 269 10.51 -10.63 4.54
C ARG A 269 10.26 -9.72 3.34
N PHE A 270 11.04 -8.65 3.18
CA PHE A 270 10.86 -7.70 2.12
C PHE A 270 12.20 -7.43 1.41
N ASP A 271 12.18 -7.37 0.09
CA ASP A 271 13.37 -7.21 -0.73
C ASP A 271 13.84 -5.74 -0.79
N PRO A 272 15.14 -5.44 -0.66
CA PRO A 272 15.66 -4.08 -0.65
C PRO A 272 15.39 -3.29 -1.95
N LEU A 273 15.60 -3.90 -3.13
CA LEU A 273 15.33 -3.21 -4.39
C LEU A 273 13.84 -2.97 -4.57
N SER A 274 13.01 -3.96 -4.29
CA SER A 274 11.55 -3.77 -4.31
C SER A 274 11.12 -2.62 -3.40
N TYR A 275 11.70 -2.53 -2.19
CA TYR A 275 11.43 -1.42 -1.28
C TYR A 275 11.83 -0.06 -1.89
N LEU A 276 13.04 0.05 -2.43
CA LEU A 276 13.54 1.29 -3.05
C LEU A 276 12.69 1.72 -4.24
N TYR A 277 12.28 0.79 -5.11
CA TYR A 277 11.45 1.10 -6.29
C TYR A 277 10.04 1.53 -5.90
N ILE A 278 9.42 0.89 -4.90
CA ILE A 278 8.08 1.29 -4.44
C ILE A 278 8.14 2.61 -3.68
N VAL A 279 9.17 2.85 -2.86
CA VAL A 279 9.39 4.15 -2.22
C VAL A 279 9.60 5.25 -3.27
N LYS A 280 10.34 4.97 -4.35
CA LYS A 280 10.48 5.91 -5.46
C LYS A 280 9.13 6.20 -6.12
N MET A 281 8.31 5.17 -6.37
CA MET A 281 6.95 5.31 -6.91
C MET A 281 6.09 6.21 -6.02
N MET A 282 6.13 6.01 -4.70
CA MET A 282 5.44 6.88 -3.75
C MET A 282 5.96 8.32 -3.79
N ASN A 283 7.28 8.51 -3.76
CA ASN A 283 7.88 9.85 -3.73
C ASN A 283 7.53 10.70 -4.96
N ILE A 284 7.36 10.07 -6.12
CA ILE A 284 7.00 10.77 -7.35
C ILE A 284 5.48 10.88 -7.54
N PHE A 285 4.67 10.33 -6.63
CA PHE A 285 3.22 10.41 -6.76
C PHE A 285 2.72 11.83 -6.60
N ASP A 286 2.04 12.29 -7.65
CA ASP A 286 1.37 13.57 -7.74
C ASP A 286 0.27 13.46 -8.81
N CYS A 287 -1.00 13.43 -8.40
CA CYS A 287 -2.10 13.33 -9.35
C CYS A 287 -2.30 14.60 -10.19
N THR A 288 -1.66 15.70 -9.79
CA THR A 288 -1.76 16.98 -10.51
C THR A 288 -0.71 17.14 -11.60
N ARG A 289 0.26 16.23 -11.71
CA ARG A 289 1.44 16.36 -12.59
C ARG A 289 1.14 16.72 -14.03
N HIS A 290 0.02 16.26 -14.57
CA HIS A 290 -0.39 16.51 -15.97
C HIS A 290 -1.59 17.44 -16.07
N TYR A 291 -1.88 18.21 -15.01
CA TYR A 291 -3.01 19.11 -14.89
C TYR A 291 -2.57 20.45 -14.33
N ASP A 292 -3.32 21.51 -14.63
CA ASP A 292 -3.01 22.86 -14.18
C ASP A 292 -3.32 23.08 -12.67
N SER A 293 -4.23 22.27 -12.14
CA SER A 293 -4.63 22.35 -10.72
C SER A 293 -5.12 21.00 -10.17
N LEU A 294 -5.28 20.94 -8.83
CA LEU A 294 -5.92 19.79 -8.18
C LEU A 294 -7.35 19.60 -8.69
N LYS A 295 -8.11 20.66 -8.89
CA LYS A 295 -9.48 20.57 -9.42
C LYS A 295 -9.52 19.95 -10.81
N ASP A 296 -8.61 20.36 -11.69
CA ASP A 296 -8.54 19.81 -13.04
C ASP A 296 -8.19 18.32 -13.03
N SER A 297 -7.31 17.91 -12.13
CA SER A 297 -6.97 16.49 -11.97
C SER A 297 -8.13 15.65 -11.42
N LEU A 298 -8.99 16.23 -10.59
CA LEU A 298 -10.15 15.56 -10.00
C LEU A 298 -11.40 15.63 -10.91
N ALA A 299 -11.42 16.49 -11.91
CA ALA A 299 -12.58 16.68 -12.80
C ALA A 299 -13.07 15.41 -13.50
N PRO A 300 -12.20 14.47 -13.97
CA PRO A 300 -12.65 13.23 -14.60
C PRO A 300 -13.42 12.29 -13.70
N ILE A 301 -13.27 12.36 -12.36
CA ILE A 301 -13.84 11.41 -11.40
C ILE A 301 -15.37 11.38 -11.51
N LYS A 302 -15.96 10.20 -11.68
CA LYS A 302 -17.42 9.98 -11.71
C LYS A 302 -17.93 9.24 -10.47
N ALA A 303 -17.06 8.46 -9.85
CA ALA A 303 -17.37 7.67 -8.67
C ALA A 303 -17.72 8.56 -7.46
N ASN A 304 -18.43 7.98 -6.48
CA ASN A 304 -18.49 8.55 -5.15
C ASN A 304 -17.12 8.40 -4.49
N LEU A 305 -16.63 9.45 -3.82
CA LEU A 305 -15.34 9.44 -3.17
C LEU A 305 -15.50 9.49 -1.64
N HIS A 306 -14.94 8.51 -0.97
CA HIS A 306 -15.00 8.38 0.50
C HIS A 306 -13.59 8.47 1.06
N LEU A 307 -13.33 9.52 1.83
CA LEU A 307 -12.02 9.89 2.37
C LEU A 307 -12.03 9.65 3.88
N ILE A 308 -11.24 8.69 4.34
CA ILE A 308 -11.13 8.31 5.76
C ILE A 308 -9.73 8.65 6.24
N ALA A 309 -9.60 9.75 6.98
CA ALA A 309 -8.36 10.22 7.57
C ALA A 309 -8.26 9.84 9.05
N PHE A 310 -7.05 9.75 9.57
CA PHE A 310 -6.80 9.42 10.97
C PHE A 310 -6.02 10.56 11.64
N LYS A 311 -6.53 11.04 12.75
CA LYS A 311 -5.86 12.04 13.58
C LYS A 311 -4.55 11.47 14.12
N GLY A 312 -3.51 12.27 14.08
CA GLY A 312 -2.18 11.82 14.50
C GLY A 312 -1.38 11.07 13.40
N ASP A 313 -1.93 10.92 12.19
CA ASP A 313 -1.16 10.47 11.04
C ASP A 313 -0.11 11.53 10.67
N LEU A 314 1.17 11.22 10.90
CA LEU A 314 2.28 12.11 10.59
C LEU A 314 2.81 11.92 9.17
N LEU A 315 2.52 10.79 8.53
CA LEU A 315 2.96 10.52 7.16
C LEU A 315 2.07 11.20 6.13
N PHE A 316 0.75 10.99 6.25
CA PHE A 316 -0.28 11.64 5.45
C PHE A 316 -1.34 12.28 6.37
N PRO A 317 -1.06 13.48 6.90
CA PRO A 317 -1.97 14.17 7.81
C PRO A 317 -3.38 14.31 7.21
N PRO A 318 -4.44 14.39 8.04
CA PRO A 318 -5.82 14.58 7.57
C PRO A 318 -6.00 15.73 6.58
N SER A 319 -5.17 16.76 6.66
CA SER A 319 -5.16 17.88 5.71
C SER A 319 -4.94 17.43 4.26
N CYS A 320 -4.17 16.37 4.01
CA CYS A 320 -3.94 15.85 2.65
C CYS A 320 -5.24 15.38 1.97
N MET A 321 -6.11 14.73 2.72
CA MET A 321 -7.42 14.32 2.21
C MET A 321 -8.45 15.45 2.28
N ARG A 322 -8.32 16.36 3.25
CA ARG A 322 -9.16 17.56 3.33
C ARG A 322 -9.02 18.41 2.08
N GLU A 323 -7.79 18.60 1.57
CA GLU A 323 -7.53 19.31 0.31
C GLU A 323 -8.30 18.70 -0.87
N ILE A 324 -8.39 17.36 -0.95
CA ILE A 324 -9.20 16.67 -2.00
C ILE A 324 -10.69 16.98 -1.80
N TYR A 325 -11.18 16.83 -0.56
CA TYR A 325 -12.58 17.08 -0.22
C TYR A 325 -13.00 18.51 -0.56
N ASP A 326 -12.22 19.49 -0.11
CA ASP A 326 -12.50 20.90 -0.32
C ASP A 326 -12.51 21.25 -1.81
N ALA A 327 -11.55 20.74 -2.59
CA ALA A 327 -11.52 20.94 -4.04
C ALA A 327 -12.78 20.37 -4.73
N LEU A 328 -13.24 19.20 -4.33
CA LEU A 328 -14.46 18.58 -4.88
C LEU A 328 -15.74 19.33 -4.46
N CYS A 329 -15.81 19.82 -3.24
CA CYS A 329 -16.91 20.68 -2.79
C CYS A 329 -16.97 22.00 -3.57
N GLU A 330 -15.84 22.65 -3.80
CA GLU A 330 -15.76 23.84 -4.64
C GLU A 330 -16.16 23.60 -6.11
N MET A 331 -16.12 22.34 -6.55
CA MET A 331 -16.61 21.90 -7.87
C MET A 331 -18.10 21.50 -7.85
N GLY A 332 -18.82 21.67 -6.72
CA GLY A 332 -20.24 21.29 -6.56
C GLY A 332 -20.45 19.77 -6.47
N ARG A 333 -19.47 19.02 -5.94
CA ARG A 333 -19.52 17.55 -5.85
C ARG A 333 -19.69 17.03 -4.41
N GLU A 334 -20.11 17.85 -3.48
CA GLU A 334 -20.31 17.50 -2.08
C GLU A 334 -21.28 16.34 -1.87
N ALA A 335 -22.30 16.19 -2.73
CA ALA A 335 -23.26 15.09 -2.66
C ALA A 335 -22.64 13.71 -2.97
N LYS A 336 -21.50 13.68 -3.62
CA LYS A 336 -20.76 12.47 -4.00
C LYS A 336 -19.43 12.30 -3.26
N THR A 337 -19.14 13.16 -2.28
CA THR A 337 -17.86 13.16 -1.58
C THR A 337 -18.09 13.16 -0.08
N ASN A 338 -17.53 12.18 0.61
CA ASN A 338 -17.56 12.10 2.06
C ASN A 338 -16.14 12.21 2.61
N PHE A 339 -15.98 13.01 3.66
CA PHE A 339 -14.75 13.09 4.43
C PHE A 339 -15.04 12.83 5.89
N ILE A 340 -14.31 11.90 6.48
CA ILE A 340 -14.33 11.67 7.92
C ILE A 340 -12.92 11.67 8.48
N GLU A 341 -12.77 12.24 9.67
CA GLU A 341 -11.54 12.19 10.45
C GLU A 341 -11.80 11.37 11.71
N ILE A 342 -11.04 10.32 11.89
CA ILE A 342 -11.18 9.36 12.99
C ILE A 342 -10.12 9.64 14.04
N ASP A 343 -10.52 9.76 15.30
CA ASP A 343 -9.58 9.82 16.40
C ASP A 343 -8.82 8.49 16.54
N SER A 344 -7.49 8.56 16.41
CA SER A 344 -6.61 7.40 16.48
C SER A 344 -5.38 7.68 17.32
N ASN A 345 -4.99 6.68 18.10
CA ASN A 345 -3.70 6.70 18.79
C ASN A 345 -2.58 6.05 17.94
N TYR A 346 -2.91 5.39 16.81
CA TYR A 346 -1.94 4.66 15.98
C TYR A 346 -1.45 5.45 14.77
N GLY A 347 -1.94 6.68 14.58
CA GLY A 347 -1.49 7.52 13.47
C GLY A 347 -1.73 6.87 12.11
N HIS A 348 -0.68 6.78 11.28
CA HIS A 348 -0.80 6.21 9.94
C HIS A 348 -1.22 4.74 9.92
N ASP A 349 -0.71 3.93 10.86
CA ASP A 349 -1.02 2.49 10.89
C ASP A 349 -2.46 2.18 11.36
N ALA A 350 -3.25 3.19 11.77
CA ALA A 350 -4.62 3.00 12.23
C ALA A 350 -5.51 2.23 11.24
N PHE A 351 -5.34 2.46 9.93
CA PHE A 351 -6.11 1.75 8.91
C PHE A 351 -5.80 0.23 8.86
N LEU A 352 -4.71 -0.21 9.47
CA LEU A 352 -4.33 -1.63 9.58
C LEU A 352 -4.75 -2.26 10.91
N VAL A 353 -4.74 -1.46 12.00
CA VAL A 353 -4.83 -2.02 13.37
C VAL A 353 -6.11 -1.63 14.12
N GLU A 354 -6.78 -0.53 13.76
CA GLU A 354 -8.02 -0.06 14.41
C GLU A 354 -9.24 -0.22 13.50
N ILE A 355 -9.39 -1.40 12.90
CA ILE A 355 -10.43 -1.70 11.89
C ILE A 355 -11.82 -1.40 12.43
N GLU A 356 -12.07 -1.67 13.70
CA GLU A 356 -13.36 -1.43 14.37
C GLU A 356 -13.80 0.04 14.40
N LYS A 357 -12.86 0.99 14.18
CA LYS A 357 -13.20 2.41 14.13
C LYS A 357 -13.79 2.86 12.79
N PHE A 358 -13.57 2.10 11.73
CA PHE A 358 -14.00 2.49 10.38
C PHE A 358 -14.77 1.39 9.61
N ASP A 359 -14.79 0.16 10.07
CA ASP A 359 -15.49 -0.95 9.41
C ASP A 359 -16.98 -0.65 9.20
N GLY A 360 -17.62 -0.02 10.19
CA GLY A 360 -19.02 0.41 10.10
C GLY A 360 -19.28 1.41 8.97
N TYR A 361 -18.36 2.34 8.72
CA TYR A 361 -18.45 3.28 7.60
C TYR A 361 -18.35 2.56 6.26
N ILE A 362 -17.35 1.68 6.09
CA ILE A 362 -17.18 0.89 4.87
C ILE A 362 -18.41 0.01 4.64
N LYS A 363 -18.91 -0.66 5.67
CA LYS A 363 -20.12 -1.49 5.59
C LYS A 363 -21.33 -0.72 5.13
N ASN A 364 -21.51 0.52 5.58
CA ASN A 364 -22.64 1.37 5.16
C ASN A 364 -22.50 1.82 3.71
N ILE A 365 -21.31 2.21 3.25
CA ILE A 365 -21.04 2.56 1.85
C ILE A 365 -21.38 1.37 0.93
N LEU A 366 -20.96 0.17 1.29
CA LEU A 366 -21.14 -1.03 0.48
C LEU A 366 -22.59 -1.57 0.48
N LYS A 367 -23.46 -1.11 1.40
CA LYS A 367 -24.90 -1.48 1.42
C LYS A 367 -25.74 -0.68 0.45
N GLY A 368 -25.37 0.56 0.14
CA GLY A 368 -26.03 1.45 -0.82
C GLY A 368 -25.61 1.09 -2.23
#